data_cb607dc17034220f6d35c4035171ea95
#
_entry.id   cb607dc17034220f6d35c4035171ea95
#
_cell.length_a   1.000
_cell.length_b   1.000
_cell.length_c   1.000
_cell.angle_alpha   90.00
_cell.angle_beta   90.00
_cell.angle_gamma   90.00
#
_symmetry.space_group_name_H-M   'P 1'
#
loop_
_entity.id
_entity.type
_entity.pdbx_description
1 polymer ?
#
loop_
_entity_poly.entity_id
_entity_poly.type
_entity_poly.pdbx_seq_one_letter_code
_entity_poly.pdbx_strand_id
1 'polypeptide(L)'
;MTSPEGSAPERHDVLGRLGEQVSDLALVVARQTRTIERLVDAAKSPAAAAVGDTALLVDLFALHTDAATCAVSASEADRPAFELLRDGLERLIVGRGGVVVAPLPGADFDARTMEAVDVLSAADTSADRTVAELLRPGLVVGERSVRPAAVVVFRIS
;
A
#
# COMPACT_ATOMS: atom_id res chain seq x y z
N MET A 1 6.96 -74.90 -36.05
CA MET A 1 7.75 -73.65 -36.23
C MET A 1 6.76 -72.55 -36.57
N THR A 2 6.32 -71.79 -35.58
CA THR A 2 5.38 -70.70 -35.74
C THR A 2 6.18 -69.40 -35.44
N SER A 3 6.41 -68.61 -36.49
CA SER A 3 7.09 -67.32 -36.38
C SER A 3 6.14 -66.26 -35.77
N PRO A 4 6.56 -65.44 -34.88
CA PRO A 4 5.75 -64.35 -34.39
C PRO A 4 5.98 -63.06 -35.25
N GLU A 5 5.23 -62.93 -36.31
CA GLU A 5 5.19 -61.69 -37.14
C GLU A 5 3.95 -60.83 -36.82
N GLY A 6 3.87 -60.38 -35.58
CA GLY A 6 2.74 -59.58 -35.15
C GLY A 6 3.11 -58.39 -34.28
N SER A 7 4.23 -57.67 -34.52
CA SER A 7 4.64 -56.63 -33.53
C SER A 7 5.16 -55.32 -34.11
N ALA A 8 5.27 -55.16 -35.41
CA ALA A 8 5.83 -53.94 -36.02
C ALA A 8 4.81 -52.76 -36.16
N PRO A 9 3.57 -52.97 -36.65
CA PRO A 9 2.60 -51.88 -36.84
C PRO A 9 2.11 -51.30 -35.52
N GLU A 10 1.89 -52.12 -34.48
CA GLU A 10 1.42 -51.66 -33.16
C GLU A 10 2.44 -50.77 -32.43
N ARG A 11 3.72 -51.07 -32.56
CA ARG A 11 4.81 -50.27 -31.99
C ARG A 11 4.92 -48.91 -32.68
N HIS A 12 4.70 -48.85 -33.99
CA HIS A 12 4.74 -47.60 -34.75
C HIS A 12 3.55 -46.67 -34.36
N ASP A 13 2.39 -47.25 -34.14
CA ASP A 13 1.18 -46.52 -33.72
C ASP A 13 1.30 -45.96 -32.29
N VAL A 14 1.89 -46.78 -31.39
CA VAL A 14 2.17 -46.32 -30.00
C VAL A 14 3.20 -45.22 -29.95
N LEU A 15 4.26 -45.29 -30.75
CA LEU A 15 5.28 -44.22 -30.84
C LEU A 15 4.71 -42.94 -31.43
N GLY A 16 3.81 -43.02 -32.42
CA GLY A 16 3.11 -41.90 -32.99
C GLY A 16 2.24 -41.16 -31.94
N ARG A 17 1.42 -41.89 -31.21
CA ARG A 17 0.60 -41.34 -30.11
C ARG A 17 1.44 -40.72 -29.00
N LEU A 18 2.56 -41.38 -28.62
CA LEU A 18 3.46 -40.81 -27.63
C LEU A 18 4.09 -39.52 -28.12
N GLY A 19 4.47 -39.43 -29.39
CA GLY A 19 4.98 -38.21 -30.02
C GLY A 19 3.95 -37.05 -30.00
N GLU A 20 2.69 -37.36 -30.30
CA GLU A 20 1.59 -36.38 -30.21
C GLU A 20 1.39 -35.90 -28.77
N GLN A 21 1.35 -36.80 -27.79
CA GLN A 21 1.22 -36.47 -26.38
C GLN A 21 2.39 -35.61 -25.87
N VAL A 22 3.61 -35.92 -26.25
CA VAL A 22 4.79 -35.12 -25.91
C VAL A 22 4.69 -33.70 -26.54
N SER A 23 4.21 -33.60 -27.78
CA SER A 23 4.01 -32.31 -28.45
C SER A 23 2.93 -31.46 -27.75
N ASP A 24 1.82 -32.10 -27.37
CA ASP A 24 0.75 -31.41 -26.63
C ASP A 24 1.22 -30.92 -25.26
N LEU A 25 1.97 -31.78 -24.55
CA LEU A 25 2.58 -31.37 -23.25
C LEU A 25 3.56 -30.22 -23.44
N ALA A 26 4.38 -30.24 -24.48
CA ALA A 26 5.31 -29.15 -24.77
C ALA A 26 4.59 -27.81 -25.02
N LEU A 27 3.44 -27.83 -25.72
CA LEU A 27 2.59 -26.66 -25.94
C LEU A 27 1.98 -26.15 -24.63
N VAL A 28 1.51 -27.02 -23.76
CA VAL A 28 0.98 -26.66 -22.45
C VAL A 28 2.06 -26.02 -21.58
N VAL A 29 3.25 -26.64 -21.49
CA VAL A 29 4.39 -26.09 -20.75
C VAL A 29 4.80 -24.73 -21.29
N ALA A 30 4.91 -24.57 -22.60
CA ALA A 30 5.25 -23.27 -23.21
C ALA A 30 4.21 -22.18 -22.89
N ARG A 31 2.93 -22.54 -22.84
CA ARG A 31 1.85 -21.59 -22.43
C ARG A 31 1.97 -21.22 -20.96
N GLN A 32 2.23 -22.21 -20.08
CA GLN A 32 2.42 -21.97 -18.65
C GLN A 32 3.64 -21.07 -18.39
N THR A 33 4.77 -21.33 -19.04
CA THR A 33 5.98 -20.51 -18.93
C THR A 33 5.70 -19.05 -19.30
N ARG A 34 5.03 -18.78 -20.42
CA ARG A 34 4.65 -17.43 -20.81
C ARG A 34 3.71 -16.76 -19.80
N THR A 35 2.81 -17.51 -19.18
CA THR A 35 1.92 -16.98 -18.15
C THR A 35 2.71 -16.61 -16.90
N ILE A 36 3.64 -17.46 -16.47
CA ILE A 36 4.52 -17.19 -15.32
C ILE A 36 5.39 -15.96 -15.60
N GLU A 37 6.02 -15.87 -16.78
CA GLU A 37 6.81 -14.71 -17.19
C GLU A 37 6.00 -13.40 -17.09
N ARG A 38 4.76 -13.39 -17.62
CA ARG A 38 3.87 -12.21 -17.52
C ARG A 38 3.52 -11.85 -16.09
N LEU A 39 3.27 -12.85 -15.22
CA LEU A 39 2.97 -12.60 -13.81
C LEU A 39 4.19 -12.07 -13.06
N VAL A 40 5.38 -12.59 -13.36
CA VAL A 40 6.64 -12.09 -12.78
C VAL A 40 6.93 -10.67 -13.23
N ASP A 41 6.72 -10.36 -14.51
CA ASP A 41 6.91 -9.00 -15.04
C ASP A 41 5.87 -8.03 -14.50
N ALA A 42 4.62 -8.46 -14.36
CA ALA A 42 3.57 -7.65 -13.72
C ALA A 42 3.89 -7.39 -12.23
N ALA A 43 4.41 -8.38 -11.50
CA ALA A 43 4.82 -8.23 -10.11
C ALA A 43 6.05 -7.32 -9.92
N LYS A 44 6.92 -7.23 -10.94
CA LYS A 44 8.09 -6.33 -10.99
C LYS A 44 7.76 -4.94 -11.51
N SER A 45 6.52 -4.70 -11.97
CA SER A 45 6.14 -3.41 -12.52
C SER A 45 6.24 -2.32 -11.43
N PRO A 46 6.70 -1.10 -11.78
CA PRO A 46 6.76 0.02 -10.83
C PRO A 46 5.40 0.33 -10.19
N ALA A 47 4.30 0.08 -10.92
CA ALA A 47 2.95 0.27 -10.42
C ALA A 47 2.56 -0.75 -9.33
N ALA A 48 2.95 -2.02 -9.46
CA ALA A 48 2.70 -3.04 -8.43
C ALA A 48 3.56 -2.80 -7.18
N ALA A 49 4.83 -2.39 -7.36
CA ALA A 49 5.70 -1.99 -6.26
C ALA A 49 5.14 -0.76 -5.52
N ALA A 50 4.67 0.25 -6.25
CA ALA A 50 4.07 1.46 -5.67
C ALA A 50 2.78 1.16 -4.87
N VAL A 51 1.95 0.21 -5.32
CA VAL A 51 0.75 -0.23 -4.58
C VAL A 51 1.15 -0.97 -3.29
N GLY A 52 2.16 -1.84 -3.35
CA GLY A 52 2.68 -2.54 -2.17
C GLY A 52 3.29 -1.58 -1.15
N ASP A 53 4.04 -0.59 -1.60
CA ASP A 53 4.61 0.46 -0.75
C ASP A 53 3.52 1.32 -0.11
N THR A 54 2.45 1.65 -0.83
CA THR A 54 1.33 2.42 -0.28
C THR A 54 0.60 1.64 0.82
N ALA A 55 0.36 0.34 0.64
CA ALA A 55 -0.26 -0.50 1.67
C ALA A 55 0.60 -0.55 2.94
N LEU A 56 1.90 -0.77 2.79
CA LEU A 56 2.85 -0.75 3.91
C LEU A 56 2.87 0.60 4.62
N LEU A 57 2.83 1.72 3.87
CA LEU A 57 2.79 3.06 4.45
C LEU A 57 1.51 3.31 5.24
N VAL A 58 0.37 2.77 4.80
CA VAL A 58 -0.90 2.82 5.55
C VAL A 58 -0.78 2.06 6.87
N ASP A 59 -0.16 0.88 6.87
CA ASP A 59 0.04 0.08 8.08
C ASP A 59 1.02 0.76 9.05
N LEU A 60 2.14 1.30 8.55
CA LEU A 60 3.08 2.08 9.36
C LEU A 60 2.43 3.32 9.96
N PHE A 61 1.57 4.00 9.19
CA PHE A 61 0.83 5.16 9.66
C PHE A 61 -0.20 4.80 10.75
N ALA A 62 -0.87 3.65 10.63
CA ALA A 62 -1.76 3.16 11.69
C ALA A 62 -0.98 2.95 13.00
N LEU A 63 0.16 2.24 12.95
CA LEU A 63 1.04 2.03 14.11
C LEU A 63 1.58 3.35 14.69
N HIS A 64 1.93 4.32 13.83
CA HIS A 64 2.34 5.67 14.26
C HIS A 64 1.23 6.36 15.06
N THR A 65 -0.01 6.28 14.58
CA THR A 65 -1.17 6.88 15.25
C THR A 65 -1.46 6.19 16.59
N ASP A 66 -1.33 4.86 16.63
CA ASP A 66 -1.49 4.07 17.85
C ASP A 66 -0.41 4.43 18.88
N ALA A 67 0.86 4.53 18.45
CA ALA A 67 1.95 4.95 19.33
C ALA A 67 1.73 6.37 19.89
N ALA A 68 1.25 7.31 19.07
CA ALA A 68 0.90 8.66 19.51
C ALA A 68 -0.23 8.64 20.55
N THR A 69 -1.26 7.83 20.35
CA THR A 69 -2.38 7.65 21.30
C THR A 69 -1.90 7.04 22.60
N CYS A 70 -1.03 6.03 22.54
CA CYS A 70 -0.42 5.42 23.72
C CYS A 70 0.43 6.45 24.49
N ALA A 71 1.20 7.29 23.81
CA ALA A 71 2.00 8.33 24.45
C ALA A 71 1.16 9.32 25.27
N VAL A 72 -0.04 9.68 24.77
CA VAL A 72 -0.97 10.58 25.48
C VAL A 72 -1.52 9.94 26.76
N SER A 73 -1.82 8.64 26.72
CA SER A 73 -2.44 7.90 27.85
C SER A 73 -1.41 7.24 28.78
N ALA A 74 -0.14 7.18 28.39
CA ALA A 74 0.92 6.54 29.15
C ALA A 74 1.29 7.29 30.44
N SER A 75 1.85 6.57 31.40
CA SER A 75 2.48 7.17 32.57
C SER A 75 3.65 8.08 32.14
N GLU A 76 4.05 9.01 33.02
CA GLU A 76 5.20 9.88 32.74
C GLU A 76 6.50 9.08 32.49
N ALA A 77 6.65 7.92 33.14
CA ALA A 77 7.80 7.04 32.96
C ALA A 77 7.80 6.31 31.63
N ASP A 78 6.64 5.94 31.08
CA ASP A 78 6.50 5.14 29.86
C ASP A 78 6.35 6.00 28.59
N ARG A 79 5.87 7.23 28.74
CA ARG A 79 5.62 8.16 27.63
C ARG A 79 6.82 8.30 26.66
N PRO A 80 8.08 8.47 27.15
CA PRO A 80 9.23 8.63 26.24
C PRO A 80 9.43 7.42 25.31
N ALA A 81 9.07 6.20 25.75
CA ALA A 81 9.19 5.00 24.94
C ALA A 81 8.20 5.03 23.76
N PHE A 82 6.96 5.46 23.99
CA PHE A 82 5.96 5.59 22.92
C PHE A 82 6.27 6.75 21.97
N GLU A 83 6.80 7.86 22.48
CA GLU A 83 7.26 8.98 21.64
C GLU A 83 8.42 8.54 20.74
N LEU A 84 9.40 7.81 21.25
CA LEU A 84 10.51 7.27 20.48
C LEU A 84 10.02 6.31 19.39
N LEU A 85 9.04 5.45 19.70
CA LEU A 85 8.42 4.53 18.75
C LEU A 85 7.70 5.31 17.65
N ARG A 86 6.87 6.29 18.01
CA ARG A 86 6.18 7.19 17.06
C ARG A 86 7.17 7.84 16.10
N ASP A 87 8.22 8.45 16.64
CA ASP A 87 9.24 9.14 15.85
C ASP A 87 10.02 8.18 14.95
N GLY A 88 10.24 6.94 15.41
CA GLY A 88 10.83 5.86 14.61
C GLY A 88 9.96 5.48 13.41
N LEU A 89 8.66 5.33 13.63
CA LEU A 89 7.68 5.03 12.59
C LEU A 89 7.55 6.18 11.59
N GLU A 90 7.55 7.43 12.05
CA GLU A 90 7.52 8.60 11.17
C GLU A 90 8.75 8.64 10.25
N ARG A 91 9.95 8.39 10.77
CA ARG A 91 11.17 8.28 9.94
C ARG A 91 11.05 7.18 8.88
N LEU A 92 10.44 6.03 9.21
CA LEU A 92 10.22 4.96 8.23
C LEU A 92 9.21 5.37 7.14
N ILE A 93 8.14 6.07 7.51
CA ILE A 93 7.15 6.62 6.57
C ILE A 93 7.82 7.60 5.62
N VAL A 94 8.57 8.57 6.15
CA VAL A 94 9.27 9.60 5.37
C VAL A 94 10.32 8.97 4.45
N GLY A 95 11.11 8.03 4.96
CA GLY A 95 12.13 7.32 4.17
C GLY A 95 11.56 6.51 2.99
N ARG A 96 10.24 6.28 2.96
CA ARG A 96 9.53 5.59 1.88
C ARG A 96 8.63 6.52 1.04
N GLY A 97 8.81 7.84 1.18
CA GLY A 97 8.08 8.84 0.41
C GLY A 97 6.68 9.14 0.93
N GLY A 98 6.36 8.75 2.17
CA GLY A 98 5.16 9.16 2.88
C GLY A 98 5.39 10.44 3.67
N VAL A 99 4.33 11.20 3.92
CA VAL A 99 4.33 12.40 4.76
C VAL A 99 3.16 12.33 5.72
N VAL A 100 3.43 12.45 7.01
CA VAL A 100 2.39 12.60 8.05
C VAL A 100 1.93 14.05 8.05
N VAL A 101 0.64 14.27 7.82
CA VAL A 101 0.01 15.60 7.82
C VAL A 101 -0.60 15.85 9.20
N ALA A 102 0.06 16.66 9.99
CA ALA A 102 -0.38 17.03 11.33
C ALA A 102 -0.27 18.56 11.50
N PRO A 103 -1.19 19.35 10.91
CA PRO A 103 -1.15 20.80 10.98
C PRO A 103 -1.30 21.27 12.43
N LEU A 104 -0.55 22.33 12.77
CA LEU A 104 -0.69 23.00 14.06
C LEU A 104 -1.87 23.97 14.03
N PRO A 105 -2.47 24.32 15.18
CA PRO A 105 -3.44 25.39 15.26
C PRO A 105 -2.88 26.69 14.67
N GLY A 106 -3.67 27.37 13.86
CA GLY A 106 -3.28 28.57 13.12
C GLY A 106 -2.65 28.32 11.75
N ALA A 107 -2.36 27.07 11.37
CA ALA A 107 -1.91 26.75 10.01
C ALA A 107 -3.01 26.97 8.98
N ASP A 108 -2.65 27.35 7.76
CA ASP A 108 -3.59 27.48 6.65
C ASP A 108 -4.26 26.13 6.31
N PHE A 109 -5.56 26.16 6.06
CA PHE A 109 -6.29 24.97 5.63
C PHE A 109 -6.00 24.66 4.16
N ASP A 110 -5.48 23.44 3.89
CA ASP A 110 -5.27 22.90 2.54
C ASP A 110 -6.22 21.74 2.26
N ALA A 111 -7.24 21.99 1.43
CA ALA A 111 -8.25 20.99 1.05
C ALA A 111 -7.68 19.80 0.27
N ARG A 112 -6.43 19.82 -0.19
CA ARG A 112 -5.79 18.67 -0.87
C ARG A 112 -5.31 17.63 0.12
N THR A 113 -4.97 18.05 1.33
CA THR A 113 -4.35 17.20 2.38
C THR A 113 -5.17 17.13 3.67
N MET A 114 -6.15 18.01 3.81
CA MET A 114 -6.99 18.15 5.01
C MET A 114 -8.47 18.06 4.67
N GLU A 115 -9.26 17.58 5.62
CA GLU A 115 -10.72 17.53 5.60
C GLU A 115 -11.26 18.32 6.79
N ALA A 116 -12.06 19.36 6.52
CA ALA A 116 -12.75 20.11 7.56
C ALA A 116 -13.95 19.28 8.05
N VAL A 117 -13.86 18.78 9.28
CA VAL A 117 -14.92 17.98 9.91
C VAL A 117 -15.91 18.87 10.67
N ASP A 118 -15.41 19.99 11.19
CA ASP A 118 -16.21 20.97 11.90
C ASP A 118 -15.69 22.40 11.65
N VAL A 119 -16.53 23.40 11.95
CA VAL A 119 -16.26 24.80 11.69
C VAL A 119 -16.55 25.61 12.94
N LEU A 120 -15.59 26.43 13.37
CA LEU A 120 -15.73 27.42 14.43
C LEU A 120 -15.79 28.83 13.84
N SER A 121 -16.54 29.72 14.49
CA SER A 121 -16.55 31.14 14.11
C SER A 121 -15.19 31.76 14.39
N ALA A 122 -14.62 32.39 13.36
CA ALA A 122 -13.39 33.18 13.51
C ALA A 122 -13.64 34.47 14.29
N ALA A 123 -12.74 34.82 15.19
CA ALA A 123 -12.81 36.05 15.97
C ALA A 123 -12.45 37.27 15.10
N ASP A 124 -11.58 37.07 14.10
CA ASP A 124 -11.15 38.12 13.17
C ASP A 124 -10.81 37.51 11.78
N THR A 125 -10.56 38.40 10.81
CA THR A 125 -10.28 38.00 9.42
C THR A 125 -8.96 37.25 9.26
N SER A 126 -8.02 37.38 10.18
CA SER A 126 -6.71 36.72 10.09
C SER A 126 -6.81 35.22 10.42
N ALA A 127 -7.82 34.83 11.18
CA ALA A 127 -8.09 33.45 11.53
C ALA A 127 -8.94 32.71 10.48
N ASP A 128 -9.53 33.42 9.51
CA ASP A 128 -10.37 32.77 8.50
C ASP A 128 -9.60 31.71 7.70
N ARG A 129 -10.20 30.54 7.54
CA ARG A 129 -9.64 29.38 6.82
C ARG A 129 -8.34 28.85 7.43
N THR A 130 -8.12 29.08 8.72
CA THR A 130 -7.01 28.43 9.45
C THR A 130 -7.52 27.24 10.27
N VAL A 131 -6.60 26.34 10.60
CA VAL A 131 -6.87 25.17 11.44
C VAL A 131 -7.06 25.63 12.88
N ALA A 132 -8.21 25.33 13.48
CA ALA A 132 -8.46 25.54 14.89
C ALA A 132 -7.90 24.39 15.74
N GLU A 133 -8.14 23.15 15.28
CA GLU A 133 -7.75 21.93 16.00
C GLU A 133 -7.50 20.78 15.01
N LEU A 134 -6.49 19.95 15.31
CA LEU A 134 -6.25 18.69 14.64
C LEU A 134 -6.97 17.57 15.38
N LEU A 135 -7.96 16.93 14.75
CA LEU A 135 -8.68 15.80 15.32
C LEU A 135 -8.01 14.47 15.01
N ARG A 136 -7.44 14.34 13.81
CA ARG A 136 -6.75 13.13 13.36
C ARG A 136 -5.71 13.47 12.30
N PRO A 137 -4.46 12.97 12.42
CA PRO A 137 -3.44 13.18 11.41
C PRO A 137 -3.81 12.50 10.09
N GLY A 138 -3.23 12.98 9.00
CA GLY A 138 -3.36 12.45 7.65
C GLY A 138 -2.09 11.81 7.13
N LEU A 139 -2.21 11.14 5.99
CA LEU A 139 -1.10 10.52 5.26
C LEU A 139 -1.14 10.91 3.78
N VAL A 140 -0.03 11.46 3.30
CA VAL A 140 0.22 11.71 1.88
C VAL A 140 1.32 10.77 1.40
N VAL A 141 1.18 10.20 0.21
CA VAL A 141 2.19 9.35 -0.43
C VAL A 141 2.45 9.90 -1.82
N GLY A 142 3.67 10.40 -2.04
CA GLY A 142 3.98 11.17 -3.23
C GLY A 142 3.11 12.44 -3.30
N GLU A 143 2.34 12.59 -4.38
CA GLU A 143 1.41 13.72 -4.57
C GLU A 143 -0.04 13.40 -4.15
N ARG A 144 -0.31 12.19 -3.67
CA ARG A 144 -1.65 11.71 -3.37
C ARG A 144 -1.93 11.72 -1.88
N SER A 145 -2.99 12.40 -1.46
CA SER A 145 -3.56 12.22 -0.13
C SER A 145 -4.25 10.85 -0.06
N VAL A 146 -3.65 9.94 0.72
CA VAL A 146 -4.18 8.60 0.98
C VAL A 146 -5.21 8.64 2.10
N ARG A 147 -4.96 9.49 3.08
CA ARG A 147 -5.88 9.81 4.18
C ARG A 147 -5.75 11.28 4.52
N PRO A 148 -6.77 12.10 4.29
CA PRO A 148 -6.72 13.51 4.69
C PRO A 148 -6.67 13.64 6.22
N ALA A 149 -5.98 14.68 6.70
CA ALA A 149 -6.01 15.06 8.11
C ALA A 149 -7.40 15.62 8.44
N ALA A 150 -8.02 15.11 9.50
CA ALA A 150 -9.30 15.63 9.98
C ALA A 150 -9.07 16.82 10.92
N VAL A 151 -9.58 17.98 10.56
CA VAL A 151 -9.36 19.23 11.29
C VAL A 151 -10.66 19.97 11.56
N VAL A 152 -10.66 20.78 12.60
CA VAL A 152 -11.64 21.87 12.82
C VAL A 152 -11.04 23.15 12.23
N VAL A 153 -11.81 23.91 11.48
CA VAL A 153 -11.35 25.15 10.84
C VAL A 153 -12.09 26.38 11.35
N PHE A 154 -11.41 27.49 11.42
CA PHE A 154 -12.05 28.79 11.65
C PHE A 154 -12.65 29.33 10.35
N ARG A 155 -13.83 29.95 10.43
CA ARG A 155 -14.48 30.59 9.31
C ARG A 155 -15.23 31.83 9.79
N ILE A 156 -15.17 32.89 8.99
CA ILE A 156 -16.00 34.08 9.18
C ILE A 156 -17.42 33.75 8.72
N SER A 157 -18.41 34.15 9.53
CA SER A 157 -19.85 34.03 9.23
C SER A 157 -20.30 35.21 8.37
#